data_bb37a5b61ebe4f0632972aae4e07c67f
#
_entry.id   bb37a5b61ebe4f0632972aae4e07c67f
#
_cell.length_a   1.000
_cell.length_b   1.000
_cell.length_c   1.000
_cell.angle_alpha   90.00
_cell.angle_beta   90.00
_cell.angle_gamma   90.00
#
_symmetry.space_group_name_H-M   'P 1'
#
loop_
_entity.id
_entity.type
_entity.pdbx_description
1 polymer ?
#
loop_
_entity_poly.entity_id
_entity_poly.type
_entity_poly.pdbx_seq_one_letter_code
_entity_poly.pdbx_strand_id
1 'polypeptide(L)'
;MPEVSERNQHGITGLGHVLTPGEIDVSHGTILYLEDVMVSFDGFRALNKLTLSIDVGELRCVIGPNGAGKTTMMDVITGKTRPDSGKVFLGQTFDLTRMSEPVIARTGIGRKFQKPTVFENHPVWENLELAMKTNKGWLASLRSKLDRAAQARIEETLELTHLERDAMRYAGELSHGQKQRLEIGMLLMQQPALLLLDEPAAGMTDHETMQLADLLNKLRGTCSMMVVEHDMEFVAALSGDTGRVTVMAEGSVLAHGTLDEVKRDEKVIESYLGR
;
A
#
# COMPACT_ATOMS: atom_id res chain seq x y z
N MET A 1 -1.47 37.35 20.74
CA MET A 1 -2.07 36.21 20.02
C MET A 1 -1.06 35.78 18.98
N PRO A 2 -0.40 34.60 19.08
CA PRO A 2 0.42 34.08 18.01
C PRO A 2 -0.48 33.26 17.08
N GLU A 3 -0.35 33.54 15.78
CA GLU A 3 -0.98 32.83 14.68
C GLU A 3 -0.62 31.35 14.73
N VAL A 4 -1.65 30.52 14.69
CA VAL A 4 -1.53 29.06 14.53
C VAL A 4 -1.16 28.80 13.08
N SER A 5 0.11 28.51 12.84
CA SER A 5 0.61 28.01 11.55
C SER A 5 -0.14 26.71 11.22
N GLU A 6 -0.88 26.72 10.12
CA GLU A 6 -1.50 25.54 9.53
C GLU A 6 -0.41 24.48 9.25
N ARG A 7 -0.40 23.43 10.03
CA ARG A 7 0.42 22.24 9.73
C ARG A 7 -0.17 21.58 8.49
N ASN A 8 0.59 21.55 7.42
CA ASN A 8 0.29 20.71 6.28
C ASN A 8 0.09 19.28 6.74
N GLN A 9 -1.05 18.67 6.40
CA GLN A 9 -1.46 17.32 6.83
C GLN A 9 -0.50 16.21 6.39
N HIS A 10 0.54 16.52 5.61
CA HIS A 10 1.48 15.56 5.02
C HIS A 10 2.88 15.58 5.63
N GLY A 11 3.10 16.31 6.72
CA GLY A 11 4.43 16.37 7.35
C GLY A 11 5.52 17.01 6.50
N ILE A 12 5.19 17.59 5.34
CA ILE A 12 6.13 18.35 4.50
C ILE A 12 6.24 19.74 5.11
N THR A 13 7.26 19.93 5.90
CA THR A 13 7.61 21.25 6.39
C THR A 13 8.64 21.87 5.42
N GLY A 14 8.46 23.16 5.14
CA GLY A 14 9.35 23.90 4.24
C GLY A 14 10.82 23.89 4.69
N LEU A 15 11.69 24.48 3.89
CA LEU A 15 13.13 24.63 4.13
C LEU A 15 13.42 24.98 5.60
N GLY A 16 14.05 24.06 6.33
CA GLY A 16 14.44 24.25 7.73
C GLY A 16 13.83 23.26 8.73
N HIS A 17 13.00 22.31 8.30
CA HIS A 17 12.51 21.25 9.19
C HIS A 17 13.65 20.31 9.60
N VAL A 18 13.89 20.21 10.91
CA VAL A 18 14.83 19.22 11.46
C VAL A 18 14.07 17.92 11.67
N LEU A 19 14.41 16.88 10.89
CA LEU A 19 13.80 15.56 11.01
C LEU A 19 14.11 14.96 12.39
N THR A 20 13.10 14.36 13.00
CA THR A 20 13.30 13.53 14.19
C THR A 20 13.85 12.17 13.81
N PRO A 21 14.68 11.52 14.64
CA PRO A 21 15.17 10.18 14.35
C PRO A 21 14.00 9.21 14.12
N GLY A 22 14.00 8.54 12.96
CA GLY A 22 12.93 7.62 12.54
C GLY A 22 11.78 8.28 11.75
N GLU A 23 11.84 9.56 11.46
CA GLU A 23 10.91 10.26 10.56
C GLU A 23 11.28 10.00 9.09
N ILE A 24 10.26 9.84 8.24
CA ILE A 24 10.46 9.64 6.79
C ILE A 24 10.69 11.01 6.15
N ASP A 25 11.85 11.21 5.55
CA ASP A 25 12.13 12.42 4.76
C ASP A 25 11.49 12.30 3.37
N VAL A 26 10.49 13.11 3.13
CA VAL A 26 9.77 13.20 1.84
C VAL A 26 9.90 14.59 1.22
N SER A 27 10.93 15.34 1.59
CA SER A 27 11.14 16.72 1.13
C SER A 27 11.24 16.85 -0.41
N HIS A 28 11.65 15.79 -1.10
CA HIS A 28 11.70 15.72 -2.56
C HIS A 28 10.41 15.17 -3.21
N GLY A 29 9.34 14.96 -2.43
CA GLY A 29 8.05 14.52 -2.94
C GLY A 29 7.93 13.02 -3.23
N THR A 30 9.01 12.24 -3.11
CA THR A 30 9.02 10.79 -3.39
C THR A 30 8.96 9.99 -2.09
N ILE A 31 8.00 9.05 -2.00
CA ILE A 31 7.85 8.15 -0.85
C ILE A 31 8.61 6.84 -1.05
N LEU A 32 8.66 6.30 -2.26
CA LEU A 32 9.35 5.06 -2.57
C LEU A 32 10.22 5.23 -3.80
N TYR A 33 11.47 4.77 -3.71
CA TYR A 33 12.43 4.82 -4.81
C TYR A 33 13.20 3.51 -4.93
N LEU A 34 13.13 2.90 -6.10
CA LEU A 34 13.92 1.73 -6.51
C LEU A 34 14.86 2.16 -7.63
N GLU A 35 16.14 1.77 -7.55
CA GLU A 35 17.16 2.07 -8.55
C GLU A 35 17.95 0.83 -8.90
N ASP A 36 17.89 0.43 -10.18
CA ASP A 36 18.66 -0.68 -10.76
C ASP A 36 18.56 -1.98 -9.95
N VAL A 37 17.37 -2.27 -9.39
CA VAL A 37 17.15 -3.44 -8.55
C VAL A 37 17.21 -4.72 -9.36
N MET A 38 18.06 -5.65 -8.94
CA MET A 38 18.21 -6.97 -9.55
C MET A 38 17.90 -8.08 -8.53
N VAL A 39 17.15 -9.09 -8.97
CA VAL A 39 16.89 -10.31 -8.19
C VAL A 39 16.94 -11.50 -9.13
N SER A 40 17.70 -12.52 -8.74
CA SER A 40 17.78 -13.79 -9.48
C SER A 40 17.45 -14.96 -8.56
N PHE A 41 16.70 -15.93 -9.07
CA PHE A 41 16.41 -17.21 -8.40
C PHE A 41 16.86 -18.34 -9.33
N ASP A 42 17.82 -19.16 -8.87
CA ASP A 42 18.34 -20.34 -9.60
C ASP A 42 18.68 -20.06 -11.08
N GLY A 43 19.27 -18.88 -11.33
CA GLY A 43 19.65 -18.43 -12.68
C GLY A 43 18.53 -17.74 -13.47
N PHE A 44 17.31 -17.76 -12.98
CA PHE A 44 16.19 -16.97 -13.55
C PHE A 44 16.19 -15.55 -12.96
N ARG A 45 16.23 -14.54 -13.84
CA ARG A 45 16.23 -13.14 -13.43
C ARG A 45 14.80 -12.65 -13.24
N ALA A 46 14.36 -12.57 -11.98
CA ALA A 46 13.02 -12.13 -11.62
C ALA A 46 12.85 -10.61 -11.63
N LEU A 47 13.91 -9.84 -11.26
CA LEU A 47 13.99 -8.39 -11.48
C LEU A 47 15.28 -8.08 -12.23
N ASN A 48 15.18 -7.20 -13.24
CA ASN A 48 16.24 -6.86 -14.14
C ASN A 48 16.41 -5.34 -14.25
N LYS A 49 17.28 -4.75 -13.41
CA LYS A 49 17.52 -3.31 -13.32
C LYS A 49 16.22 -2.51 -13.16
N LEU A 50 15.34 -3.01 -12.29
CA LEU A 50 14.07 -2.36 -12.03
C LEU A 50 14.32 -0.98 -11.39
N THR A 51 13.84 0.08 -12.07
CA THR A 51 13.83 1.45 -11.54
C THR A 51 12.40 1.97 -11.55
N LEU A 52 11.93 2.41 -10.38
CA LEU A 52 10.57 2.89 -10.15
C LEU A 52 10.57 3.90 -9.02
N SER A 53 9.76 4.96 -9.14
CA SER A 53 9.47 5.89 -8.04
C SER A 53 7.97 6.05 -7.85
N ILE A 54 7.55 6.28 -6.61
CA ILE A 54 6.18 6.62 -6.23
C ILE A 54 6.22 7.90 -5.44
N ASP A 55 5.35 8.86 -5.79
CA ASP A 55 5.28 10.15 -5.12
C ASP A 55 4.40 10.07 -3.86
N VAL A 56 4.56 11.02 -2.95
CA VAL A 56 3.76 11.14 -1.73
C VAL A 56 2.29 11.34 -2.09
N GLY A 57 1.40 10.55 -1.49
CA GLY A 57 -0.04 10.60 -1.74
C GLY A 57 -0.48 10.02 -3.09
N GLU A 58 0.46 9.51 -3.88
CA GLU A 58 0.17 8.88 -5.17
C GLU A 58 -0.49 7.51 -4.98
N LEU A 59 -1.51 7.21 -5.81
CA LEU A 59 -1.97 5.85 -6.08
C LEU A 59 -1.38 5.42 -7.41
N ARG A 60 -0.46 4.44 -7.37
CA ARG A 60 0.17 3.83 -8.54
C ARG A 60 -0.39 2.45 -8.80
N CYS A 61 -1.00 2.23 -9.96
CA CYS A 61 -1.32 0.88 -10.42
C CYS A 61 -0.11 0.26 -11.12
N VAL A 62 0.20 -0.98 -10.80
CA VAL A 62 1.25 -1.78 -11.45
C VAL A 62 0.62 -2.98 -12.11
N ILE A 63 0.72 -3.05 -13.42
CA ILE A 63 0.17 -4.15 -14.24
C ILE A 63 1.30 -4.88 -14.98
N GLY A 64 0.99 -6.03 -15.52
CA GLY A 64 1.93 -6.82 -16.32
C GLY A 64 1.57 -8.29 -16.32
N PRO A 65 2.11 -9.08 -17.27
CA PRO A 65 1.84 -10.51 -17.35
C PRO A 65 2.31 -11.27 -16.10
N ASN A 66 1.87 -12.52 -15.98
CA ASN A 66 2.39 -13.42 -14.95
C ASN A 66 3.88 -13.64 -15.17
N GLY A 67 4.67 -13.61 -14.07
CA GLY A 67 6.13 -13.71 -14.15
C GLY A 67 6.84 -12.38 -14.48
N ALA A 68 6.13 -11.25 -14.65
CA ALA A 68 6.75 -9.94 -14.88
C ALA A 68 7.58 -9.39 -13.70
N GLY A 69 7.58 -10.05 -12.53
CA GLY A 69 8.35 -9.65 -11.36
C GLY A 69 7.56 -8.82 -10.33
N LYS A 70 6.26 -8.60 -10.52
CA LYS A 70 5.43 -7.76 -9.65
C LYS A 70 5.49 -8.16 -8.17
N THR A 71 5.24 -9.43 -7.86
CA THR A 71 5.31 -9.96 -6.49
C THR A 71 6.73 -9.91 -5.93
N THR A 72 7.74 -10.21 -6.75
CA THR A 72 9.16 -10.11 -6.34
C THR A 72 9.53 -8.67 -5.99
N MET A 73 9.06 -7.69 -6.75
CA MET A 73 9.24 -6.27 -6.44
C MET A 73 8.64 -5.93 -5.06
N MET A 74 7.40 -6.36 -4.78
CA MET A 74 6.78 -6.14 -3.47
C MET A 74 7.53 -6.86 -2.34
N ASP A 75 8.02 -8.08 -2.60
CA ASP A 75 8.82 -8.85 -1.65
C ASP A 75 10.16 -8.15 -1.33
N VAL A 76 10.76 -7.47 -2.30
CA VAL A 76 11.95 -6.65 -2.09
C VAL A 76 11.64 -5.41 -1.24
N ILE A 77 10.57 -4.69 -1.55
CA ILE A 77 10.16 -3.49 -0.80
C ILE A 77 9.86 -3.83 0.67
N THR A 78 9.28 -4.98 0.94
CA THR A 78 8.97 -5.42 2.30
C THR A 78 10.11 -6.14 3.02
N GLY A 79 11.25 -6.39 2.33
CA GLY A 79 12.42 -7.06 2.90
C GLY A 79 12.32 -8.57 3.01
N LYS A 80 11.27 -9.18 2.46
CA LYS A 80 11.09 -10.64 2.37
C LYS A 80 12.08 -11.26 1.39
N THR A 81 12.43 -10.53 0.31
CA THR A 81 13.49 -10.91 -0.64
C THR A 81 14.58 -9.83 -0.63
N ARG A 82 15.83 -10.24 -0.51
CA ARG A 82 16.96 -9.31 -0.64
C ARG A 82 17.38 -9.23 -2.10
N PRO A 83 17.58 -8.00 -2.65
CA PRO A 83 18.09 -7.86 -4.00
C PRO A 83 19.56 -8.25 -4.09
N ASP A 84 19.98 -8.76 -5.25
CA ASP A 84 21.37 -9.05 -5.59
C ASP A 84 22.18 -7.75 -5.73
N SER A 85 21.54 -6.70 -6.27
CA SER A 85 22.09 -5.36 -6.44
C SER A 85 20.98 -4.32 -6.58
N GLY A 86 21.38 -3.03 -6.57
CA GLY A 86 20.47 -1.90 -6.64
C GLY A 86 20.17 -1.31 -5.29
N LYS A 87 19.26 -0.32 -5.26
CA LYS A 87 18.89 0.42 -4.06
C LYS A 87 17.38 0.47 -3.92
N VAL A 88 16.89 0.44 -2.68
CA VAL A 88 15.46 0.62 -2.36
C VAL A 88 15.34 1.53 -1.15
N PHE A 89 14.71 2.68 -1.33
CA PHE A 89 14.55 3.68 -0.28
C PHE A 89 13.08 3.99 -0.01
N LEU A 90 12.73 4.09 1.28
CA LEU A 90 11.49 4.72 1.73
C LEU A 90 11.81 6.15 2.17
N GLY A 91 11.26 7.12 1.45
CA GLY A 91 11.73 8.51 1.52
C GLY A 91 13.22 8.57 1.20
N GLN A 92 13.91 9.54 1.83
CA GLN A 92 15.37 9.61 1.76
C GLN A 92 16.06 9.03 2.99
N THR A 93 15.26 8.59 3.97
CA THR A 93 15.76 8.19 5.29
C THR A 93 16.14 6.71 5.35
N PHE A 94 15.29 5.82 4.80
CA PHE A 94 15.39 4.39 5.05
C PHE A 94 15.87 3.61 3.84
N ASP A 95 17.08 3.07 3.91
CA ASP A 95 17.61 2.08 2.96
C ASP A 95 17.02 0.70 3.32
N LEU A 96 15.95 0.31 2.61
CA LEU A 96 15.22 -0.94 2.89
C LEU A 96 16.07 -2.19 2.61
N THR A 97 17.08 -2.09 1.75
CA THR A 97 17.99 -3.23 1.44
C THR A 97 18.80 -3.69 2.64
N ARG A 98 18.98 -2.82 3.64
CA ARG A 98 19.74 -3.07 4.86
C ARG A 98 18.88 -3.42 6.07
N MET A 99 17.56 -3.37 5.92
CA MET A 99 16.61 -3.57 7.01
C MET A 99 16.02 -4.99 6.98
N SER A 100 15.56 -5.47 8.12
CA SER A 100 14.79 -6.72 8.19
C SER A 100 13.29 -6.43 8.02
N GLU A 101 12.54 -7.41 7.53
CA GLU A 101 11.08 -7.31 7.30
C GLU A 101 10.32 -6.71 8.52
N PRO A 102 10.53 -7.17 9.79
CA PRO A 102 9.84 -6.57 10.94
C PRO A 102 10.20 -5.10 11.20
N VAL A 103 11.41 -4.68 10.83
CA VAL A 103 11.84 -3.29 10.97
C VAL A 103 11.19 -2.44 9.89
N ILE A 104 11.18 -2.92 8.63
CA ILE A 104 10.51 -2.26 7.50
C ILE A 104 9.02 -2.05 7.79
N ALA A 105 8.32 -3.06 8.31
CA ALA A 105 6.90 -2.93 8.68
C ALA A 105 6.65 -1.81 9.71
N ARG A 106 7.64 -1.53 10.59
CA ARG A 106 7.54 -0.45 11.59
C ARG A 106 7.82 0.94 11.02
N THR A 107 8.46 1.04 9.86
CA THR A 107 8.71 2.35 9.21
C THR A 107 7.48 2.96 8.56
N GLY A 108 6.37 2.22 8.49
CA GLY A 108 5.13 2.69 7.92
C GLY A 108 4.80 2.11 6.55
N ILE A 109 5.38 0.96 6.19
CA ILE A 109 4.95 0.18 5.03
C ILE A 109 3.92 -0.85 5.48
N GLY A 110 2.67 -0.69 5.01
CA GLY A 110 1.62 -1.69 5.15
C GLY A 110 1.54 -2.55 3.89
N ARG A 111 1.47 -3.88 4.02
CA ARG A 111 1.24 -4.79 2.89
C ARG A 111 0.03 -5.67 3.14
N LYS A 112 -0.89 -5.66 2.17
CA LYS A 112 -1.97 -6.64 2.06
C LYS A 112 -1.50 -7.82 1.23
N PHE A 113 -1.63 -9.02 1.78
CA PHE A 113 -1.36 -10.26 1.06
C PHE A 113 -2.61 -10.74 0.31
N GLN A 114 -2.45 -11.68 -0.64
CA GLN A 114 -3.55 -12.22 -1.44
C GLN A 114 -4.65 -12.89 -0.60
N LYS A 115 -4.27 -13.58 0.50
CA LYS A 115 -5.26 -14.17 1.42
C LYS A 115 -5.53 -13.23 2.57
N PRO A 116 -6.81 -12.94 2.89
CA PRO A 116 -7.13 -12.10 4.04
C PRO A 116 -6.62 -12.68 5.35
N THR A 117 -5.99 -11.83 6.16
CA THR A 117 -5.43 -12.18 7.47
C THR A 117 -6.22 -11.50 8.59
N VAL A 118 -7.50 -11.85 8.70
CA VAL A 118 -8.39 -11.34 9.75
C VAL A 118 -8.48 -12.32 10.92
N PHE A 119 -8.73 -11.83 12.12
CA PHE A 119 -9.00 -12.65 13.31
C PHE A 119 -10.45 -13.12 13.27
N GLU A 120 -10.71 -14.29 12.66
CA GLU A 120 -12.06 -14.79 12.35
C GLU A 120 -12.95 -14.96 13.59
N ASN A 121 -12.37 -15.28 14.74
CA ASN A 121 -13.07 -15.49 16.01
C ASN A 121 -13.28 -14.19 16.82
N HIS A 122 -13.01 -13.04 16.21
CA HIS A 122 -13.22 -11.73 16.82
C HIS A 122 -14.19 -10.90 15.97
N PRO A 123 -15.01 -10.02 16.60
CA PRO A 123 -15.82 -9.05 15.88
C PRO A 123 -14.97 -8.14 14.99
N VAL A 124 -15.59 -7.54 13.97
CA VAL A 124 -14.96 -6.57 13.09
C VAL A 124 -14.34 -5.43 13.89
N TRP A 125 -15.06 -4.88 14.86
CA TRP A 125 -14.58 -3.83 15.76
C TRP A 125 -13.26 -4.21 16.45
N GLU A 126 -13.21 -5.41 17.04
CA GLU A 126 -12.02 -5.89 17.74
C GLU A 126 -10.84 -6.14 16.80
N ASN A 127 -11.10 -6.57 15.56
CA ASN A 127 -10.05 -6.70 14.55
C ASN A 127 -9.37 -5.34 14.30
N LEU A 128 -10.14 -4.27 14.16
CA LEU A 128 -9.61 -2.92 13.97
C LEU A 128 -8.87 -2.42 15.23
N GLU A 129 -9.42 -2.67 16.41
CA GLU A 129 -8.78 -2.32 17.68
C GLU A 129 -7.43 -3.01 17.86
N LEU A 130 -7.35 -4.34 17.60
CA LEU A 130 -6.11 -5.12 17.69
C LEU A 130 -5.05 -4.67 16.70
N ALA A 131 -5.46 -4.14 15.54
CA ALA A 131 -4.55 -3.64 14.51
C ALA A 131 -3.98 -2.25 14.81
N MET A 132 -4.55 -1.51 15.78
CA MET A 132 -4.09 -0.16 16.10
C MET A 132 -2.62 -0.14 16.52
N LYS A 133 -1.90 0.86 16.02
CA LYS A 133 -0.55 1.19 16.48
C LYS A 133 -0.62 1.79 17.89
N THR A 134 -0.51 0.95 18.92
CA THR A 134 -0.48 1.39 20.31
C THR A 134 0.93 1.25 20.86
N ASN A 135 1.35 2.19 21.71
CA ASN A 135 2.54 2.02 22.58
C ASN A 135 2.21 0.93 23.62
N LYS A 136 2.43 -0.35 23.24
CA LYS A 136 2.11 -1.51 24.06
C LYS A 136 3.12 -1.69 25.20
N GLY A 137 3.13 -0.73 26.15
CA GLY A 137 3.60 -1.03 27.50
C GLY A 137 2.60 -1.98 28.15
N TRP A 138 3.04 -3.13 28.70
CA TRP A 138 2.17 -4.14 29.32
C TRP A 138 1.23 -3.56 30.39
N LEU A 139 1.63 -2.50 31.06
CA LEU A 139 0.84 -1.74 32.04
C LEU A 139 -0.26 -0.87 31.41
N ALA A 140 -0.10 -0.43 30.16
CA ALA A 140 -1.11 0.34 29.44
C ALA A 140 -2.24 -0.56 28.95
N SER A 141 -1.93 -1.79 28.50
CA SER A 141 -2.92 -2.79 28.06
C SER A 141 -3.90 -3.21 29.17
N LEU A 142 -3.49 -3.16 30.45
CA LEU A 142 -4.34 -3.55 31.59
C LEU A 142 -5.34 -2.47 32.04
N ARG A 143 -5.21 -1.24 31.56
CA ARG A 143 -6.01 -0.09 32.00
C ARG A 143 -6.69 0.70 30.89
N SER A 144 -6.45 0.39 29.61
CA SER A 144 -7.01 1.23 28.55
C SER A 144 -8.44 0.84 28.23
N LYS A 145 -9.40 1.59 28.78
CA LYS A 145 -10.58 1.94 27.99
C LYS A 145 -10.04 2.66 26.75
N LEU A 146 -10.47 2.23 25.54
CA LEU A 146 -10.24 2.98 24.32
C LEU A 146 -10.50 4.46 24.61
N ASP A 147 -9.53 5.30 24.33
CA ASP A 147 -9.76 6.73 24.40
C ASP A 147 -10.73 7.14 23.28
N ARG A 148 -11.32 8.33 23.42
CA ARG A 148 -12.29 8.84 22.44
C ARG A 148 -11.69 8.95 21.03
N ALA A 149 -10.40 9.25 20.92
CA ALA A 149 -9.72 9.37 19.63
C ALA A 149 -9.56 8.01 18.95
N ALA A 150 -9.26 6.95 19.71
CA ALA A 150 -9.20 5.59 19.22
C ALA A 150 -10.56 5.09 18.74
N GLN A 151 -11.62 5.36 19.50
CA GLN A 151 -13.00 5.02 19.11
C GLN A 151 -13.41 5.73 17.82
N ALA A 152 -13.22 7.04 17.73
CA ALA A 152 -13.53 7.83 16.54
C ALA A 152 -12.81 7.31 15.31
N ARG A 153 -11.55 6.88 15.46
CA ARG A 153 -10.77 6.31 14.37
C ARG A 153 -11.31 4.96 13.89
N ILE A 154 -11.75 4.08 14.82
CA ILE A 154 -12.38 2.81 14.44
C ILE A 154 -13.68 3.10 13.70
N GLU A 155 -14.52 4.03 14.20
CA GLU A 155 -15.78 4.43 13.55
C GLU A 155 -15.53 4.98 12.14
N GLU A 156 -14.58 5.90 11.96
CA GLU A 156 -14.16 6.42 10.67
C GLU A 156 -13.69 5.29 9.71
N THR A 157 -12.90 4.35 10.23
CA THR A 157 -12.42 3.22 9.43
C THR A 157 -13.55 2.28 9.03
N LEU A 158 -14.53 2.05 9.91
CA LEU A 158 -15.74 1.27 9.60
C LEU A 158 -16.55 1.92 8.47
N GLU A 159 -16.76 3.26 8.54
CA GLU A 159 -17.43 4.01 7.49
C GLU A 159 -16.67 3.94 6.16
N LEU A 160 -15.36 4.15 6.17
CA LEU A 160 -14.51 4.06 4.97
C LEU A 160 -14.58 2.68 4.32
N THR A 161 -14.59 1.61 5.12
CA THR A 161 -14.61 0.22 4.64
C THR A 161 -16.03 -0.31 4.38
N HIS A 162 -17.07 0.49 4.63
CA HIS A 162 -18.48 0.08 4.54
C HIS A 162 -18.80 -1.16 5.39
N LEU A 163 -18.30 -1.19 6.63
CA LEU A 163 -18.50 -2.28 7.59
C LEU A 163 -19.19 -1.81 8.89
N GLU A 164 -19.74 -0.60 8.92
CA GLU A 164 -20.40 -0.04 10.11
C GLU A 164 -21.55 -0.90 10.64
N ARG A 165 -22.30 -1.52 9.72
CA ARG A 165 -23.42 -2.42 10.07
C ARG A 165 -22.95 -3.79 10.58
N ASP A 166 -21.73 -4.16 10.23
CA ASP A 166 -21.12 -5.44 10.57
C ASP A 166 -20.15 -5.32 11.76
N ALA A 167 -20.03 -4.14 12.39
CA ALA A 167 -19.03 -3.85 13.42
C ALA A 167 -18.97 -4.91 14.54
N MET A 168 -20.11 -5.44 14.95
CA MET A 168 -20.23 -6.43 16.03
C MET A 168 -20.34 -7.88 15.52
N ARG A 169 -20.33 -8.10 14.19
CA ARG A 169 -20.30 -9.46 13.61
C ARG A 169 -18.90 -10.04 13.70
N TYR A 170 -18.80 -11.34 13.88
CA TYR A 170 -17.53 -12.06 13.81
C TYR A 170 -16.97 -12.00 12.38
N ALA A 171 -15.66 -11.72 12.28
CA ALA A 171 -15.00 -11.61 10.99
C ALA A 171 -15.06 -12.90 10.17
N GLY A 172 -15.18 -14.05 10.83
CA GLY A 172 -15.40 -15.35 10.17
C GLY A 172 -16.67 -15.43 9.35
N GLU A 173 -17.73 -14.67 9.71
CA GLU A 173 -19.04 -14.66 9.06
C GLU A 173 -19.13 -13.69 7.87
N LEU A 174 -18.08 -12.90 7.63
CA LEU A 174 -18.05 -11.93 6.55
C LEU A 174 -17.88 -12.63 5.19
N SER A 175 -18.41 -12.01 4.13
CA SER A 175 -18.09 -12.40 2.75
C SER A 175 -16.59 -12.21 2.47
N HIS A 176 -16.10 -12.79 1.37
CA HIS A 176 -14.72 -12.62 0.97
C HIS A 176 -14.37 -11.14 0.77
N GLY A 177 -15.19 -10.39 0.05
CA GLY A 177 -14.99 -8.96 -0.18
C GLY A 177 -15.06 -8.12 1.10
N GLN A 178 -15.94 -8.47 2.05
CA GLN A 178 -15.98 -7.82 3.36
C GLN A 178 -14.68 -8.09 4.16
N LYS A 179 -14.16 -9.34 4.14
CA LYS A 179 -12.87 -9.67 4.78
C LYS A 179 -11.71 -8.89 4.15
N GLN A 180 -11.71 -8.72 2.84
CA GLN A 180 -10.71 -7.91 2.13
C GLN A 180 -10.73 -6.45 2.57
N ARG A 181 -11.92 -5.84 2.67
CA ARG A 181 -12.08 -4.46 3.17
C ARG A 181 -11.71 -4.33 4.64
N LEU A 182 -12.05 -5.33 5.48
CA LEU A 182 -11.62 -5.35 6.87
C LEU A 182 -10.09 -5.39 7.00
N GLU A 183 -9.40 -6.20 6.21
CA GLU A 183 -7.94 -6.27 6.21
C GLU A 183 -7.30 -4.92 5.84
N ILE A 184 -7.85 -4.24 4.82
CA ILE A 184 -7.41 -2.87 4.47
C ILE A 184 -7.67 -1.92 5.64
N GLY A 185 -8.84 -1.98 6.28
CA GLY A 185 -9.14 -1.22 7.49
C GLY A 185 -8.11 -1.47 8.61
N MET A 186 -7.75 -2.72 8.86
CA MET A 186 -6.71 -3.08 9.84
C MET A 186 -5.35 -2.47 9.49
N LEU A 187 -4.98 -2.42 8.20
CA LEU A 187 -3.75 -1.75 7.77
C LEU A 187 -3.83 -0.24 7.97
N LEU A 188 -4.98 0.40 7.70
CA LEU A 188 -5.19 1.83 7.92
C LEU A 188 -5.10 2.22 9.41
N MET A 189 -5.51 1.31 10.32
CA MET A 189 -5.34 1.54 11.77
C MET A 189 -3.87 1.67 12.19
N GLN A 190 -2.93 1.17 11.37
CA GLN A 190 -1.48 1.31 11.59
C GLN A 190 -0.91 2.62 11.07
N GLN A 191 -1.70 3.46 10.37
CA GLN A 191 -1.28 4.71 9.73
C GLN A 191 -0.08 4.52 8.80
N PRO A 192 -0.20 3.70 7.76
CA PRO A 192 0.90 3.49 6.84
C PRO A 192 1.20 4.75 6.02
N ALA A 193 2.47 5.03 5.79
CA ALA A 193 2.92 6.05 4.83
C ALA A 193 2.83 5.53 3.39
N LEU A 194 3.03 4.21 3.23
CA LEU A 194 2.92 3.50 1.96
C LEU A 194 2.13 2.20 2.16
N LEU A 195 1.07 2.02 1.37
CA LEU A 195 0.24 0.83 1.36
C LEU A 195 0.49 0.03 0.07
N LEU A 196 0.88 -1.23 0.22
CA LEU A 196 1.12 -2.17 -0.87
C LEU A 196 -0.04 -3.17 -0.94
N LEU A 197 -0.75 -3.19 -2.07
CA LEU A 197 -1.91 -4.05 -2.28
C LEU A 197 -1.62 -5.01 -3.45
N ASP A 198 -1.63 -6.32 -3.16
CA ASP A 198 -1.36 -7.38 -4.12
C ASP A 198 -2.68 -8.06 -4.51
N GLU A 199 -3.16 -7.80 -5.72
CA GLU A 199 -4.43 -8.29 -6.26
C GLU A 199 -5.60 -8.14 -5.27
N PRO A 200 -5.87 -6.90 -4.79
CA PRO A 200 -6.84 -6.68 -3.73
C PRO A 200 -8.29 -6.98 -4.15
N ALA A 201 -8.60 -6.96 -5.45
CA ALA A 201 -9.93 -7.26 -5.98
C ALA A 201 -10.15 -8.75 -6.31
N ALA A 202 -9.12 -9.61 -6.13
CA ALA A 202 -9.22 -11.01 -6.51
C ALA A 202 -10.37 -11.73 -5.77
N GLY A 203 -11.25 -12.39 -6.52
CA GLY A 203 -12.37 -13.15 -5.98
C GLY A 203 -13.56 -12.33 -5.46
N MET A 204 -13.58 -11.03 -5.73
CA MET A 204 -14.70 -10.15 -5.45
C MET A 204 -15.73 -10.16 -6.59
N THR A 205 -16.97 -9.83 -6.26
CA THR A 205 -18.00 -9.48 -7.25
C THR A 205 -17.73 -8.08 -7.79
N ASP A 206 -18.28 -7.74 -8.97
CA ASP A 206 -18.14 -6.41 -9.58
C ASP A 206 -18.55 -5.29 -8.62
N HIS A 207 -19.65 -5.51 -7.88
CA HIS A 207 -20.11 -4.53 -6.88
C HIS A 207 -19.09 -4.35 -5.73
N GLU A 208 -18.52 -5.41 -5.20
CA GLU A 208 -17.49 -5.35 -4.15
C GLU A 208 -16.21 -4.70 -4.66
N THR A 209 -15.84 -5.00 -5.91
CA THR A 209 -14.68 -4.39 -6.61
C THR A 209 -14.84 -2.88 -6.74
N MET A 210 -16.04 -2.42 -7.14
CA MET A 210 -16.30 -0.97 -7.21
C MET A 210 -16.31 -0.28 -5.83
N GLN A 211 -16.84 -0.95 -4.80
CA GLN A 211 -16.75 -0.43 -3.43
C GLN A 211 -15.29 -0.32 -2.95
N LEU A 212 -14.44 -1.28 -3.33
CA LEU A 212 -13.02 -1.22 -3.06
C LEU A 212 -12.33 -0.07 -3.81
N ALA A 213 -12.69 0.13 -5.09
CA ALA A 213 -12.18 1.27 -5.86
C ALA A 213 -12.52 2.61 -5.21
N ASP A 214 -13.76 2.77 -4.76
CA ASP A 214 -14.23 3.97 -4.05
C ASP A 214 -13.44 4.20 -2.75
N LEU A 215 -13.21 3.14 -1.96
CA LEU A 215 -12.40 3.20 -0.75
C LEU A 215 -10.97 3.69 -1.06
N LEU A 216 -10.29 3.06 -2.03
CA LEU A 216 -8.91 3.41 -2.37
C LEU A 216 -8.81 4.83 -2.97
N ASN A 217 -9.81 5.25 -3.75
CA ASN A 217 -9.86 6.62 -4.27
C ASN A 217 -10.06 7.67 -3.16
N LYS A 218 -10.86 7.38 -2.11
CA LYS A 218 -11.00 8.26 -0.93
C LYS A 218 -9.70 8.42 -0.14
N LEU A 219 -8.82 7.41 -0.20
CA LEU A 219 -7.52 7.44 0.48
C LEU A 219 -6.43 8.20 -0.29
N ARG A 220 -6.68 8.59 -1.54
CA ARG A 220 -5.71 9.39 -2.31
C ARG A 220 -5.34 10.68 -1.59
N GLY A 221 -4.08 11.03 -1.66
CA GLY A 221 -3.53 12.22 -1.01
C GLY A 221 -3.32 12.06 0.50
N THR A 222 -3.96 11.10 1.16
CA THR A 222 -3.75 10.83 2.59
C THR A 222 -2.78 9.69 2.84
N CYS A 223 -2.72 8.71 1.93
CA CYS A 223 -1.81 7.58 1.97
C CYS A 223 -1.26 7.32 0.57
N SER A 224 0.04 7.08 0.46
CA SER A 224 0.64 6.64 -0.80
C SER A 224 0.32 5.16 -1.00
N MET A 225 -0.04 4.77 -2.23
CA MET A 225 -0.49 3.40 -2.49
C MET A 225 0.13 2.84 -3.76
N MET A 226 0.54 1.58 -3.71
CA MET A 226 0.88 0.78 -4.87
C MET A 226 -0.07 -0.42 -4.95
N VAL A 227 -0.80 -0.52 -6.05
CA VAL A 227 -1.79 -1.57 -6.31
C VAL A 227 -1.31 -2.41 -7.48
N VAL A 228 -0.97 -3.66 -7.22
CA VAL A 228 -0.66 -4.64 -8.26
C VAL A 228 -1.95 -5.32 -8.67
N GLU A 229 -2.27 -5.26 -9.97
CA GLU A 229 -3.53 -5.79 -10.49
C GLU A 229 -3.40 -6.30 -11.92
N HIS A 230 -4.35 -7.11 -12.31
CA HIS A 230 -4.50 -7.62 -13.67
C HIS A 230 -5.91 -7.35 -14.25
N ASP A 231 -6.86 -6.95 -13.41
CA ASP A 231 -8.20 -6.53 -13.83
C ASP A 231 -8.16 -5.09 -14.35
N MET A 232 -8.36 -4.95 -15.66
CA MET A 232 -8.26 -3.66 -16.34
C MET A 232 -9.43 -2.72 -16.05
N GLU A 233 -10.60 -3.24 -15.65
CA GLU A 233 -11.76 -2.43 -15.27
C GLU A 233 -11.50 -1.81 -13.90
N PHE A 234 -10.98 -2.59 -12.96
CA PHE A 234 -10.58 -2.10 -11.65
C PHE A 234 -9.42 -1.10 -11.75
N VAL A 235 -8.39 -1.39 -12.58
CA VAL A 235 -7.30 -0.43 -12.85
C VAL A 235 -7.85 0.89 -13.43
N ALA A 236 -8.82 0.83 -14.35
CA ALA A 236 -9.47 2.02 -14.90
C ALA A 236 -10.23 2.80 -13.83
N ALA A 237 -10.98 2.12 -12.95
CA ALA A 237 -11.69 2.75 -11.85
C ALA A 237 -10.75 3.41 -10.83
N LEU A 238 -9.56 2.84 -10.62
CA LEU A 238 -8.52 3.42 -9.76
C LEU A 238 -7.75 4.54 -10.43
N SER A 239 -7.34 4.41 -11.68
CA SER A 239 -6.47 5.40 -12.33
C SER A 239 -7.24 6.64 -12.77
N GLY A 240 -8.52 6.51 -13.19
CA GLY A 240 -9.24 7.60 -13.82
C GLY A 240 -8.43 8.19 -14.98
N ASP A 241 -8.66 9.48 -15.27
CA ASP A 241 -8.00 10.17 -16.40
C ASP A 241 -6.55 10.59 -16.09
N THR A 242 -6.19 10.74 -14.83
CA THR A 242 -4.90 11.34 -14.41
C THR A 242 -4.02 10.40 -13.58
N GLY A 243 -4.54 9.21 -13.22
CA GLY A 243 -3.79 8.25 -12.43
C GLY A 243 -2.67 7.61 -13.23
N ARG A 244 -1.58 7.28 -12.53
CA ARG A 244 -0.40 6.67 -13.14
C ARG A 244 -0.47 5.15 -13.10
N VAL A 245 -0.23 4.55 -14.26
CA VAL A 245 -0.10 3.10 -14.44
C VAL A 245 1.34 2.78 -14.85
N THR A 246 1.91 1.78 -14.23
CA THR A 246 3.22 1.23 -14.59
C THR A 246 3.02 -0.18 -15.15
N VAL A 247 3.56 -0.44 -16.32
CA VAL A 247 3.57 -1.78 -16.94
C VAL A 247 4.92 -2.42 -16.69
N MET A 248 4.91 -3.60 -16.08
CA MET A 248 6.11 -4.43 -15.89
C MET A 248 6.13 -5.60 -16.87
N ALA A 249 7.31 -5.87 -17.41
CA ALA A 249 7.60 -7.07 -18.20
C ALA A 249 9.05 -7.50 -17.94
N GLU A 250 9.30 -8.80 -17.90
CA GLU A 250 10.65 -9.40 -17.78
C GLU A 250 11.51 -8.79 -16.66
N GLY A 251 10.86 -8.48 -15.51
CA GLY A 251 11.52 -7.95 -14.32
C GLY A 251 11.89 -6.46 -14.38
N SER A 252 11.42 -5.72 -15.38
CA SER A 252 11.70 -4.30 -15.56
C SER A 252 10.43 -3.49 -15.84
N VAL A 253 10.51 -2.16 -15.73
CA VAL A 253 9.44 -1.27 -16.20
C VAL A 253 9.49 -1.19 -17.70
N LEU A 254 8.41 -1.58 -18.36
CA LEU A 254 8.25 -1.52 -19.80
C LEU A 254 7.71 -0.16 -20.26
N ALA A 255 6.69 0.35 -19.56
CA ALA A 255 6.06 1.64 -19.82
C ALA A 255 5.44 2.21 -18.54
N HIS A 256 5.27 3.53 -18.48
CA HIS A 256 4.52 4.21 -17.45
C HIS A 256 3.82 5.45 -18.05
N GLY A 257 2.65 5.76 -17.53
CA GLY A 257 1.83 6.88 -18.00
C GLY A 257 0.40 6.77 -17.50
N THR A 258 -0.51 7.48 -18.14
CA THR A 258 -1.95 7.25 -17.95
C THR A 258 -2.36 5.90 -18.53
N LEU A 259 -3.52 5.40 -18.12
CA LEU A 259 -4.03 4.11 -18.64
C LEU A 259 -4.16 4.12 -20.16
N ASP A 260 -4.58 5.25 -20.73
CA ASP A 260 -4.74 5.40 -22.19
C ASP A 260 -3.41 5.44 -22.93
N GLU A 261 -2.39 6.05 -22.34
CA GLU A 261 -1.04 6.07 -22.90
C GLU A 261 -0.44 4.66 -22.93
N VAL A 262 -0.50 3.93 -21.82
CA VAL A 262 0.08 2.58 -21.76
C VAL A 262 -0.68 1.57 -22.63
N LYS A 263 -2.00 1.74 -22.82
CA LYS A 263 -2.79 0.91 -23.74
C LYS A 263 -2.43 1.10 -25.22
N ARG A 264 -1.87 2.25 -25.59
CA ARG A 264 -1.45 2.58 -26.95
C ARG A 264 0.02 2.32 -27.21
N ASP A 265 0.79 2.01 -26.18
CA ASP A 265 2.22 1.70 -26.33
C ASP A 265 2.41 0.38 -27.06
N GLU A 266 3.14 0.42 -28.20
CA GLU A 266 3.36 -0.75 -29.06
C GLU A 266 4.06 -1.89 -28.29
N LYS A 267 5.02 -1.57 -27.42
CA LYS A 267 5.75 -2.57 -26.63
C LYS A 267 4.83 -3.25 -25.61
N VAL A 268 3.89 -2.49 -25.03
CA VAL A 268 2.87 -3.03 -24.12
C VAL A 268 1.97 -4.00 -24.89
N ILE A 269 1.47 -3.58 -26.06
CA ILE A 269 0.61 -4.41 -26.90
C ILE A 269 1.34 -5.71 -27.29
N GLU A 270 2.57 -5.64 -27.74
CA GLU A 270 3.39 -6.82 -28.09
C GLU A 270 3.61 -7.74 -26.88
N SER A 271 3.89 -7.19 -25.69
CA SER A 271 4.09 -7.95 -24.46
C SER A 271 2.85 -8.73 -24.01
N TYR A 272 1.65 -8.23 -24.30
CA TYR A 272 0.38 -8.88 -23.95
C TYR A 272 -0.16 -9.79 -25.06
N LEU A 273 0.08 -9.45 -26.35
CA LEU A 273 -0.43 -10.19 -27.51
C LEU A 273 0.59 -11.18 -28.09
N GLY A 274 1.86 -11.02 -27.78
CA GLY A 274 2.97 -11.82 -28.34
C GLY A 274 3.18 -13.19 -27.68
N ARG A 275 2.20 -13.69 -26.94
CA ARG A 275 2.25 -15.03 -26.30
C ARG A 275 1.15 -15.93 -26.78
#